data_ac5128fb4e3f9d1ae2e9e0f297750600
#
_entry.id   ac5128fb4e3f9d1ae2e9e0f297750600
#
_cell.length_a   1.000
_cell.length_b   1.000
_cell.length_c   1.000
_cell.angle_alpha   90.00
_cell.angle_beta   90.00
_cell.angle_gamma   90.00
#
_symmetry.space_group_name_H-M   'P 1'
#
loop_
_entity.id
_entity.type
_entity.pdbx_description
1 polymer ?
#
loop_
_entity_poly.entity_id
_entity_poly.type
_entity_poly.pdbx_seq_one_letter_code
_entity_poly.pdbx_strand_id
1 'polypeptide(L)'
;IMPSLVGSEMCIRDSHYLHHQPGGQPYADEATMAWAVADAAADTGLGLTVLPVLYERAGLAQAALRPDQRRFAGTPDFIARLQASVQASGRPLVNAGVAIHSLRAAASPSIDALLAQVGDAAMPIHIHVAEQMQEVRDCLTHTGQRPMAWLAQRHALDARWQLVHATHSVPEEIEAVARSGAGIVICPSTEGNLGDGFADLPAWLGAGVPMALGSDSHVGRQWPEELRWLEYGQRLHLQQRNVAAAPAQQPATAARLLDAAVQ
;
A
#
# COMPACT_ATOMS: atom_id res chain seq x y z
N ILE A 1 8.96 -1.93 18.03
CA ILE A 1 7.77 -1.44 18.74
C ILE A 1 7.70 0.03 18.43
N MET A 2 6.84 0.42 17.48
CA MET A 2 6.51 1.83 17.34
C MET A 2 5.87 2.26 18.68
N PRO A 3 6.28 3.35 19.30
CA PRO A 3 5.54 3.87 20.45
C PRO A 3 4.11 4.09 19.97
N SER A 4 3.15 3.54 20.70
CA SER A 4 1.74 3.82 20.47
C SER A 4 1.59 5.33 20.60
N LEU A 5 1.22 6.00 19.54
CA LEU A 5 0.87 7.41 19.56
C LEU A 5 -0.42 7.53 20.39
N VAL A 6 -0.27 7.82 21.66
CA VAL A 6 -1.37 8.15 22.56
C VAL A 6 -1.63 9.64 22.38
N GLY A 7 -2.64 9.97 21.63
CA GLY A 7 -3.03 11.33 21.35
C GLY A 7 -3.49 11.49 19.90
N SER A 8 -3.97 12.64 19.53
CA SER A 8 -4.53 12.99 18.22
C SER A 8 -3.52 13.00 17.06
N GLU A 9 -2.43 12.27 17.16
CA GLU A 9 -1.38 12.25 16.15
C GLU A 9 -1.73 11.27 15.04
N MET A 10 -2.06 11.81 13.88
CA MET A 10 -2.23 11.00 12.66
C MET A 10 -0.86 10.73 12.03
N CYS A 11 -0.62 9.46 11.69
CA CYS A 11 0.51 9.05 10.87
C CYS A 11 0.03 8.72 9.47
N ILE A 12 0.76 9.18 8.46
CA ILE A 12 0.53 8.79 7.07
C ILE A 12 1.71 7.96 6.56
N ARG A 13 1.42 7.05 5.64
CA ARG A 13 2.42 6.31 4.87
C ARG A 13 2.30 6.76 3.43
N ASP A 14 3.37 7.38 2.91
CA ASP A 14 3.41 7.93 1.56
C ASP A 14 4.13 6.97 0.61
N SER A 15 3.37 6.38 -0.31
CA SER A 15 3.92 5.61 -1.43
C SER A 15 4.61 6.57 -2.40
N HIS A 16 5.87 6.87 -2.10
CA HIS A 16 6.64 7.93 -2.73
C HIS A 16 7.35 7.44 -3.98
N TYR A 17 6.89 7.81 -5.18
CA TYR A 17 7.51 7.46 -6.46
C TYR A 17 7.84 8.65 -7.37
N LEU A 18 7.79 9.89 -6.86
CA LEU A 18 8.25 11.06 -7.59
C LEU A 18 9.77 11.24 -7.45
N HIS A 19 10.54 10.30 -8.00
CA HIS A 19 11.99 10.24 -7.82
C HIS A 19 12.76 11.24 -8.69
N HIS A 20 12.19 11.58 -9.83
CA HIS A 20 12.84 12.43 -10.84
C HIS A 20 11.95 13.60 -11.24
N GLN A 21 12.56 14.56 -11.95
CA GLN A 21 11.84 15.65 -12.60
C GLN A 21 10.84 15.10 -13.63
N PRO A 22 9.83 15.88 -14.06
CA PRO A 22 8.80 15.42 -14.99
C PRO A 22 9.35 14.77 -16.28
N GLY A 23 10.50 15.19 -16.76
CA GLY A 23 11.18 14.61 -17.93
C GLY A 23 12.02 13.37 -17.62
N GLY A 24 12.11 12.95 -16.37
CA GLY A 24 12.91 11.80 -15.94
C GLY A 24 14.38 12.14 -15.61
N GLN A 25 14.77 13.41 -15.61
CA GLN A 25 16.11 13.81 -15.17
C GLN A 25 16.19 13.73 -13.63
N PRO A 26 17.35 13.31 -13.07
CA PRO A 26 17.52 13.29 -11.64
C PRO A 26 17.48 14.71 -11.05
N TYR A 27 17.08 14.82 -9.79
CA TYR A 27 17.32 16.00 -8.97
C TYR A 27 18.79 16.02 -8.53
N ALA A 28 19.29 17.19 -8.11
CA ALA A 28 20.63 17.30 -7.56
C ALA A 28 20.79 16.52 -6.23
N ASP A 29 19.74 16.47 -5.43
CA ASP A 29 19.59 15.58 -4.27
C ASP A 29 18.52 14.54 -4.61
N GLU A 30 18.86 13.27 -4.57
CA GLU A 30 17.96 12.14 -4.85
C GLU A 30 16.69 12.16 -3.96
N ALA A 31 16.79 12.73 -2.76
CA ALA A 31 15.70 12.81 -1.79
C ALA A 31 14.86 14.11 -1.87
N THR A 32 15.11 14.99 -2.86
CA THR A 32 14.44 16.30 -2.98
C THR A 32 12.91 16.23 -2.75
N MET A 33 12.23 15.32 -3.42
CA MET A 33 10.77 15.21 -3.30
C MET A 33 10.34 14.54 -2.00
N ALA A 34 11.12 13.60 -1.48
CA ALA A 34 10.88 13.01 -0.16
C ALA A 34 10.98 14.07 0.94
N TRP A 35 11.97 14.96 0.85
CA TRP A 35 12.10 16.10 1.79
C TRP A 35 10.94 17.07 1.68
N ALA A 36 10.44 17.35 0.49
CA ALA A 36 9.27 18.22 0.32
C ALA A 36 8.01 17.67 1.01
N VAL A 37 7.80 16.35 0.93
CA VAL A 37 6.69 15.69 1.65
C VAL A 37 6.93 15.69 3.16
N ALA A 38 8.17 15.45 3.59
CA ALA A 38 8.54 15.48 5.01
C ALA A 38 8.38 16.88 5.62
N ASP A 39 8.72 17.93 4.88
CA ASP A 39 8.51 19.33 5.30
C ASP A 39 7.00 19.64 5.43
N ALA A 40 6.19 19.22 4.45
CA ALA A 40 4.74 19.39 4.50
C ALA A 40 4.09 18.64 5.68
N ALA A 41 4.57 17.43 5.99
CA ALA A 41 4.11 16.67 7.16
C ALA A 41 4.47 17.38 8.46
N ALA A 42 5.70 17.91 8.57
CA ALA A 42 6.15 18.67 9.72
C ALA A 42 5.33 19.96 9.94
N ASP A 43 5.04 20.69 8.84
CA ASP A 43 4.23 21.92 8.89
C ASP A 43 2.79 21.68 9.38
N THR A 44 2.28 20.45 9.16
CA THR A 44 0.93 20.05 9.59
C THR A 44 0.92 19.26 10.90
N GLY A 45 2.08 18.94 11.48
CA GLY A 45 2.19 18.14 12.69
C GLY A 45 1.86 16.66 12.50
N LEU A 46 1.92 16.15 11.27
CA LEU A 46 1.65 14.74 10.96
C LEU A 46 2.91 13.88 11.07
N GLY A 47 2.76 12.68 11.61
CA GLY A 47 3.79 11.65 11.49
C GLY A 47 3.83 11.11 10.05
N LEU A 48 5.04 10.88 9.52
CA LEU A 48 5.25 10.44 8.14
C LEU A 48 6.15 9.20 8.08
N THR A 49 5.69 8.18 7.38
CA THR A 49 6.55 7.11 6.88
C THR A 49 6.70 7.26 5.36
N VAL A 50 7.88 7.63 4.91
CA VAL A 50 8.19 7.68 3.48
C VAL A 50 8.46 6.27 2.98
N LEU A 51 7.76 5.87 1.92
CA LEU A 51 7.91 4.56 1.28
C LEU A 51 8.43 4.77 -0.15
N PRO A 52 9.75 4.90 -0.37
CA PRO A 52 10.28 4.93 -1.73
C PRO A 52 9.83 3.71 -2.51
N VAL A 53 9.30 3.93 -3.73
CA VAL A 53 8.61 2.91 -4.50
C VAL A 53 9.49 2.39 -5.64
N LEU A 54 9.71 1.08 -5.68
CA LEU A 54 10.34 0.40 -6.81
C LEU A 54 9.40 0.40 -8.01
N TYR A 55 9.81 1.12 -9.07
CA TYR A 55 9.05 1.25 -10.31
C TYR A 55 10.02 1.25 -11.51
N GLU A 56 10.01 0.21 -12.33
CA GLU A 56 11.04 0.03 -13.35
C GLU A 56 10.52 -0.33 -14.75
N ARG A 57 9.24 -0.71 -14.87
CA ARG A 57 8.65 -1.11 -16.15
C ARG A 57 7.18 -0.70 -16.27
N ALA A 58 6.68 -0.63 -17.50
CA ALA A 58 5.33 -0.18 -17.79
C ALA A 58 4.25 -1.26 -17.60
N GLY A 59 4.63 -2.54 -17.57
CA GLY A 59 3.70 -3.66 -17.41
C GLY A 59 4.43 -5.00 -17.46
N LEU A 60 3.73 -6.08 -17.18
CA LEU A 60 4.29 -7.45 -17.20
C LEU A 60 4.93 -7.81 -18.54
N ALA A 61 4.33 -7.36 -19.65
CA ALA A 61 4.83 -7.58 -21.00
C ALA A 61 5.71 -6.42 -21.53
N GLN A 62 5.90 -5.35 -20.77
CA GLN A 62 6.61 -4.13 -21.23
C GLN A 62 7.78 -3.82 -20.32
N ALA A 63 8.98 -4.20 -20.73
CA ALA A 63 10.19 -4.01 -19.92
C ALA A 63 10.61 -2.54 -19.75
N ALA A 64 10.27 -1.65 -20.69
CA ALA A 64 10.67 -0.24 -20.66
C ALA A 64 9.54 0.64 -20.10
N LEU A 65 9.93 1.68 -19.35
CA LEU A 65 9.02 2.73 -18.92
C LEU A 65 8.56 3.60 -20.11
N ARG A 66 7.30 3.98 -20.11
CA ARG A 66 6.79 5.01 -21.02
C ARG A 66 7.38 6.38 -20.68
N PRO A 67 7.37 7.34 -21.62
CA PRO A 67 7.86 8.70 -21.34
C PRO A 67 7.26 9.36 -20.10
N ASP A 68 5.95 9.19 -19.89
CA ASP A 68 5.18 9.74 -18.77
C ASP A 68 5.53 9.06 -17.41
N GLN A 69 6.11 7.87 -17.44
CA GLN A 69 6.50 7.11 -16.26
C GLN A 69 7.97 7.33 -15.83
N ARG A 70 8.79 7.99 -16.66
CA ARG A 70 10.23 8.14 -16.40
C ARG A 70 10.54 8.83 -15.07
N ARG A 71 9.67 9.72 -14.60
CA ARG A 71 9.85 10.38 -13.32
C ARG A 71 9.71 9.45 -12.12
N PHE A 72 9.14 8.27 -12.31
CA PHE A 72 8.95 7.25 -11.28
C PHE A 72 10.06 6.21 -11.25
N ALA A 73 10.98 6.26 -12.22
CA ALA A 73 12.02 5.24 -12.37
C ALA A 73 12.81 5.04 -11.08
N GLY A 74 12.94 3.79 -10.66
CA GLY A 74 13.72 3.41 -9.49
C GLY A 74 14.32 2.03 -9.66
N THR A 75 15.60 1.88 -9.27
CA THR A 75 16.26 0.57 -9.17
C THR A 75 16.27 0.11 -7.72
N PRO A 76 16.45 -1.18 -7.42
CA PRO A 76 16.58 -1.66 -6.04
C PRO A 76 17.60 -0.86 -5.23
N ASP A 77 18.78 -0.62 -5.79
CA ASP A 77 19.85 0.14 -5.13
C ASP A 77 19.46 1.59 -4.83
N PHE A 78 18.78 2.25 -5.78
CA PHE A 78 18.29 3.60 -5.60
C PHE A 78 17.26 3.67 -4.46
N ILE A 79 16.28 2.75 -4.47
CA ILE A 79 15.23 2.70 -3.45
C ILE A 79 15.80 2.42 -2.06
N ALA A 80 16.73 1.47 -1.95
CA ALA A 80 17.38 1.16 -0.68
C ALA A 80 18.21 2.33 -0.14
N ARG A 81 18.97 3.03 -1.01
CA ARG A 81 19.70 4.24 -0.59
C ARG A 81 18.77 5.36 -0.15
N LEU A 82 17.69 5.61 -0.88
CA LEU A 82 16.72 6.65 -0.52
C LEU A 82 16.04 6.34 0.82
N GLN A 83 15.62 5.09 1.03
CA GLN A 83 15.09 4.62 2.31
C GLN A 83 16.09 4.86 3.44
N ALA A 84 17.34 4.44 3.28
CA ALA A 84 18.38 4.60 4.29
C ALA A 84 18.65 6.09 4.59
N SER A 85 18.66 6.96 3.57
CA SER A 85 18.84 8.40 3.72
C SER A 85 17.72 9.03 4.55
N VAL A 86 16.46 8.70 4.25
CA VAL A 86 15.31 9.19 5.00
C VAL A 86 15.37 8.69 6.44
N GLN A 87 15.62 7.40 6.64
CA GLN A 87 15.71 6.79 7.98
C GLN A 87 16.82 7.41 8.84
N ALA A 88 17.97 7.71 8.22
CA ALA A 88 19.13 8.31 8.91
C ALA A 88 18.98 9.82 9.15
N SER A 89 17.96 10.48 8.62
CA SER A 89 17.82 11.94 8.69
C SER A 89 17.63 12.48 10.10
N GLY A 90 17.13 11.66 11.03
CA GLY A 90 16.82 12.07 12.40
C GLY A 90 15.70 13.12 12.51
N ARG A 91 14.93 13.33 11.43
CA ARG A 91 13.80 14.28 11.47
C ARG A 91 12.72 13.79 12.43
N PRO A 92 12.19 14.65 13.31
CA PRO A 92 11.10 14.27 14.21
C PRO A 92 9.88 13.75 13.42
N LEU A 93 9.23 12.69 13.92
CA LEU A 93 8.03 12.08 13.35
C LEU A 93 8.18 11.57 11.91
N VAL A 94 9.42 11.48 11.38
CA VAL A 94 9.70 10.93 10.05
C VAL A 94 10.47 9.63 10.19
N ASN A 95 9.97 8.59 9.52
CA ASN A 95 10.68 7.32 9.34
C ASN A 95 10.52 6.84 7.90
N ALA A 96 11.11 5.69 7.57
CA ALA A 96 11.05 5.15 6.23
C ALA A 96 10.77 3.65 6.23
N GLY A 97 10.07 3.20 5.19
CA GLY A 97 9.97 1.83 4.76
C GLY A 97 10.31 1.73 3.28
N VAL A 98 9.78 0.75 2.59
CA VAL A 98 9.88 0.64 1.13
C VAL A 98 8.53 0.24 0.55
N ALA A 99 8.34 0.53 -0.73
CA ALA A 99 7.23 -0.02 -1.47
C ALA A 99 7.69 -0.61 -2.81
N ILE A 100 6.95 -1.61 -3.25
CA ILE A 100 6.97 -2.15 -4.60
C ILE A 100 5.71 -1.62 -5.26
N HIS A 101 5.81 -0.91 -6.40
CA HIS A 101 4.59 -0.39 -6.99
C HIS A 101 3.56 -1.51 -7.20
N SER A 102 3.94 -2.52 -7.97
CA SER A 102 3.10 -3.71 -8.20
C SER A 102 3.91 -4.77 -8.95
N LEU A 103 3.38 -5.96 -9.09
CA LEU A 103 3.98 -7.00 -9.96
C LEU A 103 4.00 -6.57 -11.43
N ARG A 104 3.16 -5.62 -11.83
CA ARG A 104 3.17 -5.02 -13.18
C ARG A 104 4.41 -4.16 -13.40
N ALA A 105 4.83 -3.41 -12.38
CA ALA A 105 5.83 -2.35 -12.48
C ALA A 105 7.21 -2.73 -11.96
N ALA A 106 7.35 -3.83 -11.23
CA ALA A 106 8.62 -4.35 -10.76
C ALA A 106 8.83 -5.81 -11.19
N ALA A 107 10.04 -6.15 -11.62
CA ALA A 107 10.39 -7.53 -11.97
C ALA A 107 10.75 -8.33 -10.71
N SER A 108 10.48 -9.64 -10.73
CA SER A 108 10.77 -10.51 -9.58
C SER A 108 12.23 -10.41 -9.10
N PRO A 109 13.25 -10.44 -9.97
CA PRO A 109 14.63 -10.31 -9.51
C PRO A 109 14.91 -8.97 -8.83
N SER A 110 14.25 -7.89 -9.25
CA SER A 110 14.42 -6.57 -8.63
C SER A 110 13.72 -6.50 -7.27
N ILE A 111 12.58 -7.16 -7.13
CA ILE A 111 11.91 -7.31 -5.83
C ILE A 111 12.83 -8.08 -4.87
N ASP A 112 13.37 -9.23 -5.31
CA ASP A 112 14.30 -10.04 -4.53
C ASP A 112 15.53 -9.23 -4.11
N ALA A 113 16.11 -8.45 -5.03
CA ALA A 113 17.27 -7.62 -4.76
C ALA A 113 16.98 -6.50 -3.75
N LEU A 114 15.82 -5.84 -3.86
CA LEU A 114 15.40 -4.83 -2.89
C LEU A 114 15.20 -5.44 -1.50
N LEU A 115 14.47 -6.54 -1.41
CA LEU A 115 14.21 -7.22 -0.14
C LEU A 115 15.49 -7.73 0.53
N ALA A 116 16.46 -8.22 -0.26
CA ALA A 116 17.76 -8.63 0.25
C ALA A 116 18.56 -7.45 0.83
N GLN A 117 18.46 -6.25 0.22
CA GLN A 117 19.16 -5.06 0.71
C GLN A 117 18.55 -4.48 1.98
N VAL A 118 17.22 -4.49 2.09
CA VAL A 118 16.54 -4.00 3.30
C VAL A 118 16.53 -5.02 4.43
N GLY A 119 16.73 -6.29 4.12
CA GLY A 119 16.88 -7.37 5.09
C GLY A 119 15.68 -7.52 6.04
N ASP A 120 15.97 -7.88 7.29
CA ASP A 120 14.98 -8.11 8.34
C ASP A 120 14.67 -6.85 9.16
N ALA A 121 15.02 -5.66 8.67
CA ALA A 121 14.71 -4.42 9.37
C ALA A 121 13.20 -4.30 9.63
N ALA A 122 12.85 -3.88 10.84
CA ALA A 122 11.46 -3.69 11.26
C ALA A 122 10.88 -2.42 10.64
N MET A 123 10.54 -2.48 9.35
CA MET A 123 9.95 -1.38 8.60
C MET A 123 8.82 -1.89 7.69
N PRO A 124 7.84 -1.04 7.34
CA PRO A 124 6.75 -1.45 6.46
C PRO A 124 7.23 -1.67 5.02
N ILE A 125 6.64 -2.68 4.38
CA ILE A 125 6.81 -3.02 2.97
C ILE A 125 5.43 -2.99 2.32
N HIS A 126 5.19 -2.05 1.43
CA HIS A 126 3.91 -1.92 0.74
C HIS A 126 3.99 -2.45 -0.69
N ILE A 127 2.87 -2.97 -1.19
CA ILE A 127 2.71 -3.36 -2.59
C ILE A 127 1.25 -3.23 -3.02
N HIS A 128 0.97 -2.59 -4.17
CA HIS A 128 -0.35 -2.64 -4.78
C HIS A 128 -0.52 -4.01 -5.44
N VAL A 129 -1.59 -4.71 -5.12
CA VAL A 129 -1.79 -6.09 -5.59
C VAL A 129 -3.28 -6.41 -5.76
N ALA A 130 -3.59 -7.09 -6.85
CA ALA A 130 -4.96 -7.48 -7.21
C ALA A 130 -5.95 -6.31 -7.21
N GLU A 131 -5.48 -5.12 -7.59
CA GLU A 131 -6.27 -3.89 -7.67
C GLU A 131 -7.34 -4.00 -8.75
N GLN A 132 -6.92 -4.35 -9.96
CA GLN A 132 -7.76 -4.43 -11.15
C GLN A 132 -7.85 -5.85 -11.69
N MET A 133 -9.02 -6.22 -12.21
CA MET A 133 -9.19 -7.54 -12.86
C MET A 133 -8.24 -7.73 -14.05
N GLN A 134 -7.80 -6.65 -14.69
CA GLN A 134 -6.81 -6.76 -15.77
C GLN A 134 -5.46 -7.23 -15.21
N GLU A 135 -5.02 -6.71 -14.08
CA GLU A 135 -3.82 -7.19 -13.39
C GLU A 135 -3.89 -8.69 -13.08
N VAL A 136 -5.03 -9.14 -12.56
CA VAL A 136 -5.24 -10.57 -12.26
C VAL A 136 -5.12 -11.42 -13.51
N ARG A 137 -5.77 -11.00 -14.61
CA ARG A 137 -5.70 -11.72 -15.90
C ARG A 137 -4.29 -11.74 -16.47
N ASP A 138 -3.60 -10.61 -16.45
CA ASP A 138 -2.23 -10.51 -16.96
C ASP A 138 -1.27 -11.36 -16.14
N CYS A 139 -1.39 -11.35 -14.81
CA CYS A 139 -0.57 -12.18 -13.94
C CYS A 139 -0.82 -13.68 -14.17
N LEU A 140 -2.08 -14.10 -14.29
CA LEU A 140 -2.44 -15.47 -14.64
C LEU A 140 -1.83 -15.88 -15.98
N THR A 141 -1.90 -15.01 -16.97
CA THR A 141 -1.37 -15.29 -18.33
C THR A 141 0.16 -15.46 -18.31
N HIS A 142 0.87 -14.62 -17.54
CA HIS A 142 2.34 -14.61 -17.55
C HIS A 142 2.97 -15.60 -16.56
N THR A 143 2.28 -15.90 -15.47
CA THR A 143 2.84 -16.68 -14.36
C THR A 143 2.09 -17.99 -14.07
N GLY A 144 0.89 -18.13 -14.59
CA GLY A 144 -0.02 -19.23 -14.24
C GLY A 144 -0.69 -19.07 -12.88
N GLN A 145 -0.47 -17.96 -12.18
CA GLN A 145 -0.94 -17.72 -10.81
C GLN A 145 -1.61 -16.36 -10.67
N ARG A 146 -2.49 -16.23 -9.68
CA ARG A 146 -3.06 -14.95 -9.27
C ARG A 146 -1.98 -14.10 -8.56
N PRO A 147 -2.10 -12.75 -8.57
CA PRO A 147 -1.04 -11.87 -8.05
C PRO A 147 -0.66 -12.15 -6.60
N MET A 148 -1.63 -12.29 -5.70
CA MET A 148 -1.37 -12.52 -4.28
C MET A 148 -0.80 -13.92 -4.02
N ALA A 149 -1.31 -14.94 -4.70
CA ALA A 149 -0.80 -16.30 -4.61
C ALA A 149 0.64 -16.38 -5.12
N TRP A 150 0.95 -15.71 -6.23
CA TRP A 150 2.30 -15.61 -6.78
C TRP A 150 3.26 -14.93 -5.78
N LEU A 151 2.83 -13.81 -5.19
CA LEU A 151 3.62 -13.07 -4.21
C LEU A 151 3.92 -13.93 -2.98
N ALA A 152 2.89 -14.53 -2.38
CA ALA A 152 3.02 -15.36 -1.17
C ALA A 152 3.84 -16.63 -1.38
N GLN A 153 3.89 -17.16 -2.61
CA GLN A 153 4.72 -18.31 -2.91
C GLN A 153 6.22 -17.96 -2.98
N ARG A 154 6.55 -16.75 -3.40
CA ARG A 154 7.94 -16.31 -3.63
C ARG A 154 8.56 -15.61 -2.44
N HIS A 155 7.75 -14.95 -1.65
CA HIS A 155 8.21 -14.16 -0.51
C HIS A 155 7.48 -14.61 0.75
N ALA A 156 8.23 -14.76 1.83
CA ALA A 156 7.65 -14.98 3.14
C ALA A 156 6.97 -13.68 3.61
N LEU A 157 5.67 -13.59 3.39
CA LEU A 157 4.90 -12.46 3.91
C LEU A 157 4.87 -12.52 5.43
N ASP A 158 5.00 -11.38 6.07
CA ASP A 158 4.98 -11.21 7.52
C ASP A 158 4.28 -9.90 7.90
N ALA A 159 4.26 -9.53 9.18
CA ALA A 159 3.60 -8.33 9.69
C ALA A 159 4.14 -6.99 9.12
N ARG A 160 5.27 -6.99 8.41
CA ARG A 160 5.79 -5.79 7.73
C ARG A 160 5.04 -5.49 6.45
N TRP A 161 4.45 -6.51 5.81
CA TRP A 161 3.80 -6.37 4.53
C TRP A 161 2.41 -5.75 4.65
N GLN A 162 2.15 -4.81 3.76
CA GLN A 162 0.85 -4.16 3.59
C GLN A 162 0.43 -4.30 2.13
N LEU A 163 -0.59 -5.09 1.90
CA LEU A 163 -1.13 -5.38 0.57
C LEU A 163 -2.19 -4.33 0.23
N VAL A 164 -1.84 -3.40 -0.67
CA VAL A 164 -2.73 -2.28 -1.01
C VAL A 164 -3.78 -2.74 -2.01
N HIS A 165 -5.00 -2.30 -1.81
CA HIS A 165 -6.25 -2.66 -2.48
C HIS A 165 -6.74 -4.07 -2.15
N ALA A 166 -6.06 -5.13 -2.62
CA ALA A 166 -6.51 -6.51 -2.47
C ALA A 166 -7.98 -6.73 -2.91
N THR A 167 -8.44 -5.91 -3.88
CA THR A 167 -9.84 -5.79 -4.32
C THR A 167 -10.37 -7.13 -4.85
N HIS A 168 -9.59 -7.78 -5.69
CA HIS A 168 -9.98 -9.03 -6.35
C HIS A 168 -9.34 -10.24 -5.69
N SER A 169 -9.53 -10.40 -4.40
CA SER A 169 -9.03 -11.55 -3.63
C SER A 169 -10.00 -12.73 -3.68
N VAL A 170 -9.48 -13.93 -3.47
CA VAL A 170 -10.27 -15.14 -3.28
C VAL A 170 -10.07 -15.67 -1.86
N PRO A 171 -10.99 -16.52 -1.33
CA PRO A 171 -10.91 -16.98 0.08
C PRO A 171 -9.56 -17.57 0.45
N GLU A 172 -8.94 -18.34 -0.41
CA GLU A 172 -7.65 -19.00 -0.16
C GLU A 172 -6.51 -17.98 -0.01
N GLU A 173 -6.57 -16.86 -0.75
CA GLU A 173 -5.62 -15.75 -0.64
C GLU A 173 -5.82 -14.99 0.68
N ILE A 174 -7.07 -14.72 1.07
CA ILE A 174 -7.40 -14.09 2.36
C ILE A 174 -6.88 -14.92 3.53
N GLU A 175 -7.12 -16.22 3.53
CA GLU A 175 -6.61 -17.13 4.55
C GLU A 175 -5.07 -17.16 4.59
N ALA A 176 -4.41 -17.12 3.44
CA ALA A 176 -2.95 -17.10 3.37
C ALA A 176 -2.39 -15.81 3.99
N VAL A 177 -2.99 -14.66 3.71
CA VAL A 177 -2.61 -13.37 4.31
C VAL A 177 -2.85 -13.37 5.81
N ALA A 178 -4.01 -13.86 6.26
CA ALA A 178 -4.30 -13.97 7.70
C ALA A 178 -3.24 -14.80 8.45
N ARG A 179 -2.80 -15.93 7.86
CA ARG A 179 -1.75 -16.77 8.47
C ARG A 179 -0.38 -16.13 8.49
N SER A 180 -0.08 -15.23 7.55
CA SER A 180 1.22 -14.57 7.45
C SER A 180 1.40 -13.43 8.45
N GLY A 181 0.31 -12.89 8.97
CA GLY A 181 0.32 -11.67 9.79
C GLY A 181 0.43 -10.38 8.98
N ALA A 182 0.47 -10.45 7.66
CA ALA A 182 0.44 -9.26 6.80
C ALA A 182 -0.90 -8.52 6.92
N GLY A 183 -0.89 -7.21 6.66
CA GLY A 183 -2.08 -6.38 6.63
C GLY A 183 -2.52 -6.03 5.22
N ILE A 184 -3.69 -5.42 5.12
CA ILE A 184 -4.21 -4.83 3.88
C ILE A 184 -4.46 -3.34 4.05
N VAL A 185 -4.41 -2.62 2.92
CA VAL A 185 -4.79 -1.20 2.86
C VAL A 185 -5.86 -1.05 1.79
N ILE A 186 -7.07 -0.69 2.18
CA ILE A 186 -8.19 -0.46 1.24
C ILE A 186 -8.25 1.03 0.94
N CYS A 187 -8.45 1.38 -0.34
CA CYS A 187 -8.49 2.77 -0.82
C CYS A 187 -9.83 3.07 -1.50
N PRO A 188 -10.93 3.17 -0.73
CA PRO A 188 -12.30 3.14 -1.26
C PRO A 188 -12.60 4.24 -2.27
N SER A 189 -12.08 5.45 -2.07
CA SER A 189 -12.30 6.56 -2.99
C SER A 189 -11.56 6.37 -4.31
N THR A 190 -10.33 5.87 -4.29
CA THR A 190 -9.56 5.55 -5.50
C THR A 190 -10.19 4.38 -6.26
N GLU A 191 -10.52 3.30 -5.57
CA GLU A 191 -11.18 2.12 -6.13
C GLU A 191 -12.53 2.49 -6.79
N GLY A 192 -13.29 3.38 -6.15
CA GLY A 192 -14.53 3.92 -6.72
C GLY A 192 -14.28 4.84 -7.92
N ASN A 193 -13.25 5.70 -7.87
CA ASN A 193 -12.91 6.60 -8.96
C ASN A 193 -12.41 5.87 -10.22
N LEU A 194 -11.64 4.80 -10.02
CA LEU A 194 -11.08 3.99 -11.11
C LEU A 194 -12.05 2.89 -11.58
N GLY A 195 -13.09 2.60 -10.79
CA GLY A 195 -14.05 1.54 -11.10
C GLY A 195 -13.47 0.15 -10.90
N ASP A 196 -12.57 -0.02 -9.93
CA ASP A 196 -11.85 -1.28 -9.71
C ASP A 196 -12.73 -2.36 -9.08
N GLY A 197 -13.74 -1.96 -8.32
CA GLY A 197 -14.66 -2.87 -7.64
C GLY A 197 -14.65 -2.73 -6.12
N PHE A 198 -15.07 -3.77 -5.43
CA PHE A 198 -15.12 -3.81 -3.97
C PHE A 198 -14.29 -4.98 -3.44
N ALA A 199 -13.39 -4.70 -2.50
CA ALA A 199 -12.76 -5.75 -1.71
C ALA A 199 -13.82 -6.47 -0.87
N ASP A 200 -13.63 -7.76 -0.59
CA ASP A 200 -14.53 -8.54 0.28
C ASP A 200 -14.28 -8.17 1.75
N LEU A 201 -14.79 -7.00 2.16
CA LEU A 201 -14.62 -6.50 3.53
C LEU A 201 -15.06 -7.47 4.61
N PRO A 202 -16.25 -8.14 4.51
CA PRO A 202 -16.64 -9.15 5.48
C PRO A 202 -15.64 -10.28 5.64
N ALA A 203 -15.10 -10.80 4.54
CA ALA A 203 -14.14 -11.89 4.58
C ALA A 203 -12.81 -11.45 5.22
N TRP A 204 -12.29 -10.27 4.86
CA TRP A 204 -11.08 -9.70 5.44
C TRP A 204 -11.20 -9.48 6.96
N LEU A 205 -12.30 -8.85 7.40
CA LEU A 205 -12.56 -8.63 8.83
C LEU A 205 -12.82 -9.94 9.57
N GLY A 206 -13.55 -10.88 8.95
CA GLY A 206 -13.82 -12.21 9.50
C GLY A 206 -12.57 -13.05 9.70
N ALA A 207 -11.58 -12.91 8.82
CA ALA A 207 -10.28 -13.57 8.92
C ALA A 207 -9.33 -12.89 9.93
N GLY A 208 -9.69 -11.73 10.49
CA GLY A 208 -8.89 -11.01 11.47
C GLY A 208 -7.62 -10.37 10.89
N VAL A 209 -7.60 -10.09 9.58
CA VAL A 209 -6.47 -9.45 8.94
C VAL A 209 -6.37 -7.98 9.38
N PRO A 210 -5.19 -7.50 9.80
CA PRO A 210 -4.99 -6.07 10.08
C PRO A 210 -5.34 -5.23 8.85
N MET A 211 -6.10 -4.15 9.06
CA MET A 211 -6.58 -3.32 7.97
C MET A 211 -6.28 -1.86 8.23
N ALA A 212 -5.77 -1.17 7.22
CA ALA A 212 -5.64 0.28 7.18
C ALA A 212 -6.43 0.86 6.01
N LEU A 213 -6.56 2.18 6.00
CA LEU A 213 -7.19 2.94 4.93
C LEU A 213 -6.19 3.83 4.23
N GLY A 214 -6.35 3.98 2.92
CA GLY A 214 -5.63 4.94 2.11
C GLY A 214 -6.57 5.76 1.24
N SER A 215 -6.18 6.96 0.87
CA SER A 215 -6.80 7.72 -0.22
C SER A 215 -6.14 7.43 -1.56
N ASP A 216 -4.94 6.86 -1.51
CA ASP A 216 -4.09 6.60 -2.68
C ASP A 216 -3.95 7.86 -3.56
N SER A 217 -4.21 7.78 -4.86
CA SER A 217 -4.11 8.92 -5.79
C SER A 217 -5.34 9.82 -5.80
N HIS A 218 -6.39 9.49 -5.08
CA HIS A 218 -7.60 10.31 -5.01
C HIS A 218 -7.33 11.66 -4.30
N VAL A 219 -7.95 12.72 -4.77
CA VAL A 219 -7.76 14.08 -4.23
C VAL A 219 -8.46 14.34 -2.89
N GLY A 220 -9.34 13.45 -2.47
CA GLY A 220 -9.98 13.49 -1.15
C GLY A 220 -8.94 13.27 -0.04
N ARG A 221 -9.08 14.01 1.08
CA ARG A 221 -8.14 13.96 2.21
C ARG A 221 -8.83 13.79 3.55
N GLN A 222 -10.06 13.30 3.50
CA GLN A 222 -10.87 13.12 4.69
C GLN A 222 -11.01 11.62 4.98
N TRP A 223 -10.14 11.09 5.84
CA TRP A 223 -10.19 9.67 6.22
C TRP A 223 -11.57 9.20 6.74
N PRO A 224 -12.41 10.04 7.41
CA PRO A 224 -13.76 9.61 7.75
C PRO A 224 -14.66 9.38 6.53
N GLU A 225 -14.34 10.02 5.40
CA GLU A 225 -15.04 9.79 4.13
C GLU A 225 -14.64 8.48 3.50
N GLU A 226 -13.37 8.09 3.58
CA GLU A 226 -12.90 6.75 3.18
C GLU A 226 -13.64 5.65 3.94
N LEU A 227 -13.81 5.78 5.26
CA LEU A 227 -14.62 4.85 6.06
C LEU A 227 -16.08 4.79 5.60
N ARG A 228 -16.64 5.94 5.25
CA ARG A 228 -18.02 6.01 4.75
C ARG A 228 -18.16 5.33 3.39
N TRP A 229 -17.25 5.59 2.46
CA TRP A 229 -17.22 4.94 1.15
C TRP A 229 -17.05 3.43 1.28
N LEU A 230 -16.14 2.98 2.14
CA LEU A 230 -15.92 1.57 2.42
C LEU A 230 -17.22 0.88 2.85
N GLU A 231 -17.89 1.38 3.88
CA GLU A 231 -19.11 0.77 4.40
C GLU A 231 -20.29 0.92 3.44
N TYR A 232 -20.47 2.10 2.83
CA TYR A 232 -21.63 2.33 1.94
C TYR A 232 -21.50 1.53 0.63
N GLY A 233 -20.30 1.41 0.09
CA GLY A 233 -20.03 0.55 -1.05
C GLY A 233 -20.44 -0.89 -0.76
N GLN A 234 -20.04 -1.44 0.38
CA GLN A 234 -20.42 -2.78 0.80
C GLN A 234 -21.94 -2.92 1.00
N ARG A 235 -22.58 -1.92 1.63
CA ARG A 235 -24.06 -1.96 1.83
C ARG A 235 -24.81 -2.02 0.51
N LEU A 236 -24.40 -1.22 -0.46
CA LEU A 236 -25.03 -1.19 -1.78
C LEU A 236 -24.79 -2.48 -2.54
N HIS A 237 -23.56 -3.00 -2.48
CA HIS A 237 -23.17 -4.24 -3.16
C HIS A 237 -23.90 -5.47 -2.59
N LEU A 238 -23.90 -5.60 -1.26
CA LEU A 238 -24.46 -6.76 -0.56
C LEU A 238 -25.94 -6.61 -0.21
N GLN A 239 -26.52 -5.42 -0.36
CA GLN A 239 -27.90 -5.09 0.06
C GLN A 239 -28.14 -5.38 1.55
N GLN A 240 -27.15 -5.10 2.39
CA GLN A 240 -27.14 -5.34 3.83
C GLN A 240 -26.81 -4.07 4.61
N ARG A 241 -27.16 -4.03 5.90
CA ARG A 241 -26.79 -2.96 6.83
C ARG A 241 -25.67 -3.42 7.75
N ASN A 242 -24.86 -2.48 8.25
CA ASN A 242 -23.83 -2.73 9.25
C ASN A 242 -22.84 -3.84 8.84
N VAL A 243 -22.39 -3.79 7.60
CA VAL A 243 -21.58 -4.86 6.99
C VAL A 243 -20.27 -5.08 7.76
N ALA A 244 -19.56 -4.01 8.11
CA ALA A 244 -18.30 -4.12 8.84
C ALA A 244 -18.47 -4.56 10.31
N ALA A 245 -19.63 -4.34 10.91
CA ALA A 245 -19.89 -4.72 12.31
C ALA A 245 -20.26 -6.21 12.47
N ALA A 246 -20.89 -6.81 11.47
CA ALA A 246 -21.40 -8.17 11.53
C ALA A 246 -20.32 -9.24 11.80
N PRO A 247 -19.16 -9.25 11.12
CA PRO A 247 -18.12 -10.25 11.34
C PRO A 247 -17.55 -10.23 12.77
N ALA A 248 -17.52 -9.05 13.40
CA ALA A 248 -16.99 -8.86 14.75
C ALA A 248 -18.07 -8.89 15.84
N GLN A 249 -19.34 -9.16 15.48
CA GLN A 249 -20.48 -9.12 16.39
C GLN A 249 -20.60 -7.82 17.19
N GLN A 250 -20.18 -6.71 16.58
CA GLN A 250 -20.23 -5.39 17.21
C GLN A 250 -21.57 -4.68 16.94
N PRO A 251 -22.03 -3.82 17.87
CA PRO A 251 -23.34 -3.19 17.74
C PRO A 251 -23.40 -2.11 16.66
N ALA A 252 -22.26 -1.54 16.26
CA ALA A 252 -22.20 -0.43 15.34
C ALA A 252 -20.96 -0.47 14.43
N THR A 253 -21.20 -0.30 13.15
CA THR A 253 -20.15 -0.23 12.12
C THR A 253 -19.14 0.87 12.39
N ALA A 254 -19.58 2.06 12.80
CA ALA A 254 -18.67 3.19 13.03
C ALA A 254 -17.62 2.88 14.11
N ALA A 255 -18.00 2.23 15.21
CA ALA A 255 -17.07 1.80 16.23
C ALA A 255 -16.07 0.78 15.69
N ARG A 256 -16.55 -0.24 14.96
CA ARG A 256 -15.67 -1.27 14.39
C ARG A 256 -14.65 -0.72 13.38
N LEU A 257 -15.11 0.17 12.49
CA LEU A 257 -14.25 0.76 11.49
C LEU A 257 -13.24 1.74 12.11
N LEU A 258 -13.64 2.51 13.11
CA LEU A 258 -12.74 3.37 13.84
C LEU A 258 -11.65 2.54 14.55
N ASP A 259 -12.04 1.48 15.26
CA ASP A 259 -11.09 0.57 15.91
C ASP A 259 -10.10 -0.03 14.91
N ALA A 260 -10.56 -0.42 13.72
CA ALA A 260 -9.70 -0.97 12.68
C ALA A 260 -8.74 0.07 12.07
N ALA A 261 -9.15 1.33 11.99
CA ALA A 261 -8.37 2.40 11.37
C ALA A 261 -7.27 2.98 12.30
N VAL A 262 -7.37 2.75 13.63
CA VAL A 262 -6.44 3.32 14.62
C VAL A 262 -5.51 2.28 15.28
N GLN A 263 -5.59 1.02 14.89
CA GLN A 263 -4.68 -0.05 15.30
C GLN A 263 -3.43 -0.09 14.43
#